data_f9e9c8d656d6cbb87f5a9ccd2aca3a54
#
_entry.id   f9e9c8d656d6cbb87f5a9ccd2aca3a54
#
_cell.length_a   1.000
_cell.length_b   1.000
_cell.length_c   1.000
_cell.angle_alpha   90.00
_cell.angle_beta   90.00
_cell.angle_gamma   90.00
#
_symmetry.space_group_name_H-M   'P 1'
#
loop_
_entity.id
_entity.type
_entity.pdbx_description
1 polymer ?
#
loop_
_entity_poly.entity_id
_entity_poly.type
_entity_poly.pdbx_seq_one_letter_code
_entity_poly.pdbx_strand_id
1 'polypeptide(L)'
;MIQEEFDFYRPCKLLQPYVRYYWVFKSNQFLNTLTFPIGCSQIIFHKQAPLYIPELNVTQDKLTVSGQVNFSSHLYADGNIEMIVVVFHPHAMSMFLNIPTSLFYNQEVSGYSLENKSLNELATRIFDCENNSICISYIEKWLLSQIADNLADTTYRIKRIDAAIQRIYITPQISVNELSSIACLSKKQFERLFHSFVGINPKEYTRIVRFQKALAQMQHQAGKE
;
A
#
# COMPACT_ATOMS: atom_id res chain seq x y z
N MET A 1 17.45 -16.98 -18.70
CA MET A 1 16.00 -17.19 -18.75
C MET A 1 15.44 -16.61 -17.45
N ILE A 2 14.83 -15.42 -17.50
CA ILE A 2 14.09 -14.87 -16.34
C ILE A 2 12.75 -15.62 -16.35
N GLN A 3 12.48 -16.47 -15.37
CA GLN A 3 11.16 -17.07 -15.22
C GLN A 3 10.28 -16.14 -14.36
N GLU A 4 10.63 -15.94 -13.11
CA GLU A 4 10.02 -14.98 -12.21
C GLU A 4 11.07 -14.56 -11.18
N GLU A 5 11.19 -13.27 -10.92
CA GLU A 5 12.14 -12.72 -9.99
C GLU A 5 11.43 -11.78 -9.02
N PHE A 6 11.60 -12.01 -7.71
CA PHE A 6 11.06 -11.18 -6.64
C PHE A 6 12.17 -10.70 -5.73
N ASP A 7 12.35 -9.39 -5.65
CA ASP A 7 13.28 -8.77 -4.74
C ASP A 7 12.55 -7.91 -3.72
N PHE A 8 12.90 -8.05 -2.44
CA PHE A 8 12.35 -7.26 -1.35
C PHE A 8 13.41 -6.34 -0.75
N TYR A 9 13.06 -5.06 -0.58
CA TYR A 9 13.92 -4.05 0.01
C TYR A 9 13.28 -3.49 1.28
N ARG A 10 14.11 -3.33 2.32
CA ARG A 10 13.67 -2.70 3.57
C ARG A 10 13.83 -1.19 3.46
N PRO A 11 12.87 -0.39 3.96
CA PRO A 11 13.00 1.05 4.01
C PRO A 11 14.09 1.49 4.99
N CYS A 12 14.71 2.64 4.73
CA CYS A 12 15.63 3.27 5.67
C CYS A 12 14.92 3.57 7.00
N LYS A 13 15.69 3.71 8.09
CA LYS A 13 15.14 3.84 9.46
C LYS A 13 14.06 4.91 9.60
N LEU A 14 14.22 6.04 8.93
CA LEU A 14 13.26 7.16 8.99
C LEU A 14 11.93 6.85 8.31
N LEU A 15 11.92 5.97 7.32
CA LEU A 15 10.72 5.57 6.56
C LEU A 15 10.04 4.32 7.12
N GLN A 16 10.69 3.53 7.99
CA GLN A 16 10.10 2.32 8.57
C GLN A 16 8.75 2.52 9.28
N PRO A 17 8.43 3.67 9.92
CA PRO A 17 7.10 3.88 10.47
C PRO A 17 5.98 4.04 9.42
N TYR A 18 6.31 4.27 8.16
CA TYR A 18 5.38 4.64 7.11
C TYR A 18 5.37 3.66 5.94
N VAL A 19 6.53 3.13 5.58
CA VAL A 19 6.71 2.16 4.49
C VAL A 19 7.00 0.80 5.08
N ARG A 20 6.22 -0.17 4.64
CA ARG A 20 6.35 -1.55 5.12
C ARG A 20 7.53 -2.26 4.45
N TYR A 21 7.59 -2.18 3.12
CA TYR A 21 8.68 -2.66 2.27
C TYR A 21 8.51 -2.10 0.85
N TYR A 22 9.58 -2.21 0.08
CA TYR A 22 9.51 -2.12 -1.37
C TYR A 22 9.69 -3.53 -1.94
N TRP A 23 9.07 -3.79 -3.07
CA TRP A 23 9.34 -5.02 -3.80
C TRP A 23 9.39 -4.76 -5.30
N VAL A 24 10.20 -5.56 -5.97
CA VAL A 24 10.39 -5.55 -7.42
C VAL A 24 9.93 -6.90 -7.94
N PHE A 25 9.16 -6.88 -8.99
CA PHE A 25 8.72 -8.07 -9.69
C PHE A 25 9.09 -7.98 -11.16
N LYS A 26 9.72 -9.05 -11.68
CA LYS A 26 10.02 -9.22 -13.09
C LYS A 26 9.52 -10.58 -13.55
N SER A 27 8.85 -10.62 -14.68
CA SER A 27 8.45 -11.86 -15.31
C SER A 27 8.34 -11.67 -16.83
N ASN A 28 8.74 -12.69 -17.59
CA ASN A 28 8.52 -12.76 -19.03
C ASN A 28 7.41 -13.73 -19.39
N GLN A 29 6.70 -14.24 -18.39
CA GLN A 29 5.60 -15.19 -18.57
C GLN A 29 4.24 -14.50 -18.44
N PHE A 30 3.23 -15.13 -19.02
CA PHE A 30 1.85 -14.75 -18.79
C PHE A 30 1.53 -14.84 -17.29
N LEU A 31 1.01 -13.75 -16.74
CA LEU A 31 0.55 -13.66 -15.36
C LEU A 31 -0.97 -13.83 -15.31
N ASN A 32 -1.42 -14.78 -14.51
CA ASN A 32 -2.81 -14.91 -14.10
C ASN A 32 -2.82 -15.39 -12.66
N THR A 33 -2.90 -14.48 -11.73
CA THR A 33 -2.82 -14.79 -10.30
C THR A 33 -3.94 -14.16 -9.52
N LEU A 34 -4.47 -14.89 -8.54
CA LEU A 34 -5.46 -14.39 -7.60
C LEU A 34 -4.76 -13.74 -6.43
N THR A 35 -5.10 -12.50 -6.14
CA THR A 35 -4.60 -11.75 -5.00
C THR A 35 -5.70 -11.47 -3.97
N PHE A 36 -5.27 -11.25 -2.74
CA PHE A 36 -6.15 -11.00 -1.60
C PHE A 36 -5.86 -9.65 -0.97
N PRO A 37 -6.85 -9.00 -0.34
CA PRO A 37 -6.65 -7.75 0.37
C PRO A 37 -5.54 -7.86 1.42
N ILE A 38 -4.50 -7.05 1.32
CA ILE A 38 -3.35 -7.03 2.23
C ILE A 38 -3.48 -6.00 3.36
N GLY A 39 -4.52 -5.16 3.29
CA GLY A 39 -4.73 -4.09 4.26
C GLY A 39 -3.73 -2.93 4.14
N CYS A 40 -3.14 -2.73 2.98
CA CYS A 40 -2.14 -1.70 2.68
C CYS A 40 -2.44 -1.04 1.34
N SER A 41 -2.16 0.25 1.24
CA SER A 41 -2.17 0.97 -0.03
C SER A 41 -0.79 0.96 -0.66
N GLN A 42 -0.70 1.16 -1.97
CA GLN A 42 0.53 1.03 -2.74
C GLN A 42 0.70 2.15 -3.76
N ILE A 43 1.95 2.47 -4.08
CA ILE A 43 2.32 3.19 -5.31
C ILE A 43 3.11 2.21 -6.17
N ILE A 44 2.71 2.07 -7.43
CA ILE A 44 3.23 1.08 -8.37
C ILE A 44 3.82 1.82 -9.57
N PHE A 45 5.05 1.46 -9.93
CA PHE A 45 5.76 1.94 -11.11
C PHE A 45 5.94 0.77 -12.07
N HIS A 46 5.17 0.73 -13.16
CA HIS A 46 5.31 -0.27 -14.21
C HIS A 46 6.35 0.19 -15.23
N LYS A 47 7.51 -0.43 -15.21
CA LYS A 47 8.60 -0.17 -16.17
C LYS A 47 8.33 -0.85 -17.52
N GLN A 48 7.56 -1.95 -17.50
CA GLN A 48 7.12 -2.70 -18.67
C GLN A 48 5.58 -2.81 -18.67
N ALA A 49 5.03 -3.94 -19.10
CA ALA A 49 3.60 -4.15 -19.22
C ALA A 49 2.85 -3.89 -17.90
N PRO A 50 1.80 -3.05 -17.91
CA PRO A 50 0.93 -2.86 -16.77
C PRO A 50 0.03 -4.08 -16.54
N LEU A 51 -0.56 -4.16 -15.35
CA LEU A 51 -1.49 -5.22 -14.99
C LEU A 51 -2.94 -4.84 -15.30
N TYR A 52 -3.72 -5.80 -15.79
CA TYR A 52 -5.16 -5.68 -15.92
C TYR A 52 -5.86 -6.36 -14.75
N ILE A 53 -6.87 -5.71 -14.19
CA ILE A 53 -7.67 -6.17 -13.04
C ILE A 53 -9.13 -6.31 -13.50
N PRO A 54 -9.59 -7.53 -13.81
CA PRO A 54 -10.93 -7.77 -14.36
C PRO A 54 -12.06 -7.29 -13.44
N GLU A 55 -11.92 -7.52 -12.14
CA GLU A 55 -12.95 -7.17 -11.16
C GLU A 55 -13.23 -5.68 -11.08
N LEU A 56 -12.26 -4.86 -11.48
CA LEU A 56 -12.39 -3.41 -11.60
C LEU A 56 -12.60 -2.96 -13.05
N ASN A 57 -12.41 -3.86 -14.02
CA ASN A 57 -12.33 -3.55 -15.45
C ASN A 57 -11.33 -2.42 -15.75
N VAL A 58 -10.15 -2.49 -15.13
CA VAL A 58 -9.11 -1.46 -15.22
C VAL A 58 -7.78 -2.08 -15.61
N THR A 59 -7.10 -1.47 -16.58
CA THR A 59 -5.67 -1.66 -16.78
C THR A 59 -4.94 -0.57 -15.98
N GLN A 60 -4.01 -0.96 -15.13
CA GLN A 60 -3.19 -0.02 -14.36
C GLN A 60 -2.40 0.89 -15.31
N ASP A 61 -2.10 2.10 -14.87
CA ASP A 61 -1.21 3.02 -15.61
C ASP A 61 0.26 2.73 -15.27
N LYS A 62 1.19 3.28 -16.02
CA LYS A 62 2.64 3.18 -15.71
C LYS A 62 2.96 3.64 -14.29
N LEU A 63 2.30 4.68 -13.83
CA LEU A 63 2.30 5.12 -12.44
C LEU A 63 0.90 4.93 -11.88
N THR A 64 0.73 4.02 -10.95
CA THR A 64 -0.56 3.70 -10.34
C THR A 64 -0.52 3.89 -8.81
N VAL A 65 -1.58 4.47 -8.28
CA VAL A 65 -1.89 4.47 -6.86
C VAL A 65 -3.01 3.48 -6.60
N SER A 66 -2.66 2.39 -5.93
CA SER A 66 -3.59 1.33 -5.54
C SER A 66 -4.08 1.57 -4.11
N GLY A 67 -5.38 1.73 -3.96
CA GLY A 67 -6.02 1.92 -2.67
C GLY A 67 -6.23 0.63 -1.89
N GLN A 68 -6.91 0.75 -0.76
CA GLN A 68 -7.40 -0.40 -0.01
C GLN A 68 -8.52 -1.08 -0.81
N VAL A 69 -8.43 -2.41 -0.94
CA VAL A 69 -9.49 -3.24 -1.53
C VAL A 69 -10.08 -4.15 -0.45
N ASN A 70 -11.37 -4.52 -0.60
CA ASN A 70 -12.07 -5.41 0.32
C ASN A 70 -12.53 -6.73 -0.34
N PHE A 71 -12.08 -6.98 -1.54
CA PHE A 71 -12.35 -8.19 -2.34
C PHE A 71 -11.05 -8.80 -2.87
N SER A 72 -11.07 -10.06 -3.26
CA SER A 72 -9.99 -10.70 -4.00
C SER A 72 -10.08 -10.33 -5.48
N SER A 73 -8.95 -10.14 -6.12
CA SER A 73 -8.89 -9.80 -7.54
C SER A 73 -7.83 -10.60 -8.28
N HIS A 74 -8.10 -10.85 -9.55
CA HIS A 74 -7.10 -11.42 -10.45
C HIS A 74 -6.21 -10.31 -11.00
N LEU A 75 -4.95 -10.65 -11.21
CA LEU A 75 -4.00 -9.82 -11.91
C LEU A 75 -3.60 -10.52 -13.21
N TYR A 76 -3.77 -9.84 -14.33
CA TYR A 76 -3.41 -10.37 -15.66
C TYR A 76 -2.36 -9.49 -16.33
N ALA A 77 -1.39 -10.13 -16.97
CA ALA A 77 -0.49 -9.50 -17.94
C ALA A 77 0.02 -10.53 -18.94
N ASP A 78 0.25 -10.11 -20.18
CA ASP A 78 0.74 -10.96 -21.28
C ASP A 78 2.26 -11.20 -21.24
N GLY A 79 2.88 -11.16 -20.04
CA GLY A 79 4.32 -11.28 -19.86
C GLY A 79 5.04 -9.93 -19.98
N ASN A 80 6.38 -9.99 -19.95
CA ASN A 80 7.25 -8.83 -19.99
C ASN A 80 6.91 -7.77 -18.90
N ILE A 81 6.73 -8.26 -17.69
CA ILE A 81 6.39 -7.46 -16.52
C ILE A 81 7.68 -7.01 -15.84
N GLU A 82 7.79 -5.75 -15.54
CA GLU A 82 8.77 -5.19 -14.60
C GLU A 82 8.10 -4.08 -13.83
N MET A 83 7.99 -4.23 -12.52
CA MET A 83 7.39 -3.22 -11.68
C MET A 83 8.10 -3.07 -10.35
N ILE A 84 8.07 -1.84 -9.82
CA ILE A 84 8.53 -1.48 -8.47
C ILE A 84 7.33 -1.01 -7.68
N VAL A 85 7.14 -1.58 -6.50
CA VAL A 85 5.99 -1.31 -5.66
C VAL A 85 6.43 -0.81 -4.30
N VAL A 86 5.85 0.32 -3.89
CA VAL A 86 5.96 0.87 -2.53
C VAL A 86 4.74 0.43 -1.75
N VAL A 87 4.93 -0.39 -0.73
CA VAL A 87 3.84 -0.85 0.15
C VAL A 87 3.88 -0.04 1.43
N PHE A 88 2.85 0.75 1.66
CA PHE A 88 2.75 1.60 2.84
C PHE A 88 2.17 0.85 4.04
N HIS A 89 2.47 1.32 5.25
CA HIS A 89 1.63 1.00 6.40
C HIS A 89 0.23 1.58 6.19
N PRO A 90 -0.83 0.94 6.72
CA PRO A 90 -2.22 1.25 6.37
C PRO A 90 -2.62 2.72 6.50
N HIS A 91 -1.98 3.43 7.42
CA HIS A 91 -2.28 4.83 7.76
C HIS A 91 -1.40 5.87 7.04
N ALA A 92 -0.43 5.42 6.22
CA ALA A 92 0.69 6.30 5.88
C ALA A 92 0.58 7.00 4.50
N MET A 93 -0.08 6.39 3.52
CA MET A 93 -0.08 6.90 2.14
C MET A 93 -0.60 8.33 2.02
N SER A 94 -1.66 8.68 2.77
CA SER A 94 -2.23 10.03 2.75
C SER A 94 -1.24 11.14 3.14
N MET A 95 -0.22 10.83 3.94
CA MET A 95 0.81 11.77 4.34
C MET A 95 1.72 12.16 3.16
N PHE A 96 2.01 11.22 2.29
CA PHE A 96 2.90 11.44 1.14
C PHE A 96 2.20 12.07 -0.05
N LEU A 97 0.92 11.75 -0.24
CA LEU A 97 0.13 12.29 -1.36
C LEU A 97 -0.66 13.53 -0.99
N ASN A 98 -0.80 13.83 0.30
CA ASN A 98 -1.68 14.88 0.84
C ASN A 98 -3.14 14.75 0.36
N ILE A 99 -3.58 13.50 0.15
CA ILE A 99 -4.91 13.13 -0.31
C ILE A 99 -5.48 12.09 0.66
N PRO A 100 -6.74 12.21 1.11
CA PRO A 100 -7.38 11.19 1.92
C PRO A 100 -7.37 9.82 1.22
N THR A 101 -6.85 8.80 1.90
CA THR A 101 -6.73 7.44 1.33
C THR A 101 -8.09 6.85 0.94
N SER A 102 -9.18 7.34 1.55
CA SER A 102 -10.54 6.94 1.23
C SER A 102 -10.97 7.24 -0.21
N LEU A 103 -10.33 8.17 -0.89
CA LEU A 103 -10.60 8.46 -2.30
C LEU A 103 -10.06 7.39 -3.26
N PHE A 104 -9.21 6.51 -2.76
CA PHE A 104 -8.64 5.39 -3.52
C PHE A 104 -9.30 4.04 -3.20
N TYR A 105 -10.35 4.03 -2.36
CA TYR A 105 -11.00 2.80 -1.94
C TYR A 105 -11.57 2.01 -3.10
N ASN A 106 -11.17 0.73 -3.23
CA ASN A 106 -11.52 -0.16 -4.35
C ASN A 106 -11.18 0.43 -5.73
N GLN A 107 -10.10 1.20 -5.83
CA GLN A 107 -9.68 1.84 -7.06
C GLN A 107 -8.19 1.67 -7.32
N GLU A 108 -7.88 1.60 -8.62
CA GLU A 108 -6.56 1.77 -9.19
C GLU A 108 -6.55 3.10 -9.92
N VAL A 109 -5.85 4.08 -9.37
CA VAL A 109 -5.89 5.47 -9.88
C VAL A 109 -4.56 5.78 -10.57
N SER A 110 -4.63 6.37 -11.78
CA SER A 110 -3.43 6.90 -12.43
C SER A 110 -2.76 7.94 -11.54
N GLY A 111 -1.48 7.71 -11.21
CA GLY A 111 -0.71 8.67 -10.44
C GLY A 111 -0.56 10.03 -11.13
N TYR A 112 -0.65 10.06 -12.46
CA TYR A 112 -0.59 11.29 -13.23
C TYR A 112 -1.84 12.17 -13.02
N SER A 113 -3.01 11.57 -12.77
CA SER A 113 -4.24 12.29 -12.49
C SER A 113 -4.25 13.01 -11.13
N LEU A 114 -3.28 12.73 -10.26
CA LEU A 114 -3.13 13.43 -8.97
C LEU A 114 -2.51 14.81 -9.09
N GLU A 115 -2.05 15.20 -10.28
CA GLU A 115 -1.39 16.49 -10.57
C GLU A 115 -0.18 16.78 -9.64
N ASN A 116 0.43 15.72 -9.08
CA ASN A 116 1.59 15.83 -8.22
C ASN A 116 2.88 15.85 -9.04
N LYS A 117 3.38 17.07 -9.30
CA LYS A 117 4.56 17.29 -10.13
C LYS A 117 5.79 16.50 -9.63
N SER A 118 6.06 16.50 -8.33
CA SER A 118 7.23 15.82 -7.77
C SER A 118 7.13 14.29 -7.90
N LEU A 119 5.92 13.72 -7.80
CA LEU A 119 5.67 12.30 -8.03
C LEU A 119 5.86 11.93 -9.51
N ASN A 120 5.42 12.79 -10.42
CA ASN A 120 5.60 12.59 -11.86
C ASN A 120 7.07 12.66 -12.26
N GLU A 121 7.84 13.58 -11.68
CA GLU A 121 9.30 13.67 -11.88
C GLU A 121 10.02 12.43 -11.33
N LEU A 122 9.58 11.92 -10.16
CA LEU A 122 10.09 10.67 -9.61
C LEU A 122 9.82 9.52 -10.58
N ALA A 123 8.60 9.39 -11.09
CA ALA A 123 8.21 8.33 -12.03
C ALA A 123 9.09 8.33 -13.28
N THR A 124 9.33 9.51 -13.88
CA THR A 124 10.24 9.65 -15.03
C THR A 124 11.64 9.09 -14.71
N ARG A 125 12.21 9.47 -13.56
CA ARG A 125 13.55 8.98 -13.15
C ARG A 125 13.59 7.46 -12.95
N ILE A 126 12.50 6.87 -12.43
CA ILE A 126 12.40 5.42 -12.23
C ILE A 126 12.32 4.69 -13.56
N PHE A 127 11.55 5.21 -14.52
CA PHE A 127 11.41 4.59 -15.84
C PHE A 127 12.70 4.65 -16.67
N ASP A 128 13.51 5.68 -16.48
CA ASP A 128 14.82 5.86 -17.17
C ASP A 128 15.96 5.11 -16.46
N CYS A 129 15.74 4.53 -15.27
CA CYS A 129 16.79 3.90 -14.47
C CYS A 129 16.66 2.37 -14.50
N GLU A 130 17.69 1.66 -14.92
CA GLU A 130 17.70 0.19 -14.96
C GLU A 130 17.98 -0.47 -13.60
N ASN A 131 18.72 0.23 -12.72
CA ASN A 131 19.15 -0.34 -11.44
C ASN A 131 18.11 -0.16 -10.34
N ASN A 132 17.56 -1.27 -9.85
CA ASN A 132 16.51 -1.28 -8.84
C ASN A 132 16.90 -0.60 -7.53
N SER A 133 18.14 -0.79 -7.05
CA SER A 133 18.60 -0.15 -5.81
C SER A 133 18.69 1.37 -5.96
N ILE A 134 19.06 1.87 -7.15
CA ILE A 134 19.03 3.31 -7.45
C ILE A 134 17.59 3.81 -7.51
N CYS A 135 16.68 3.07 -8.14
CA CYS A 135 15.24 3.41 -8.15
C CYS A 135 14.70 3.53 -6.72
N ILE A 136 14.99 2.56 -5.84
CA ILE A 136 14.59 2.62 -4.43
C ILE A 136 15.18 3.86 -3.75
N SER A 137 16.43 4.22 -4.03
CA SER A 137 17.03 5.43 -3.45
C SER A 137 16.33 6.73 -3.91
N TYR A 138 15.84 6.78 -5.15
CA TYR A 138 15.03 7.92 -5.63
C TYR A 138 13.66 7.98 -4.92
N ILE A 139 13.00 6.82 -4.76
CA ILE A 139 11.75 6.71 -4.01
C ILE A 139 11.96 7.20 -2.57
N GLU A 140 13.00 6.72 -1.87
CA GLU A 140 13.27 7.13 -0.49
C GLU A 140 13.55 8.63 -0.36
N LYS A 141 14.33 9.22 -1.27
CA LYS A 141 14.59 10.67 -1.29
C LYS A 141 13.28 11.46 -1.45
N TRP A 142 12.41 11.04 -2.36
CA TRP A 142 11.11 11.67 -2.54
C TRP A 142 10.24 11.54 -1.30
N LEU A 143 10.12 10.34 -0.71
CA LEU A 143 9.34 10.12 0.51
C LEU A 143 9.86 10.97 1.67
N LEU A 144 11.17 11.07 1.86
CA LEU A 144 11.78 11.88 2.90
C LEU A 144 11.50 13.38 2.71
N SER A 145 11.48 13.87 1.47
CA SER A 145 11.12 15.27 1.19
C SER A 145 9.66 15.56 1.56
N GLN A 146 8.73 14.62 1.29
CA GLN A 146 7.33 14.79 1.65
C GLN A 146 7.10 14.82 3.18
N ILE A 147 7.92 14.08 3.96
CA ILE A 147 7.85 14.11 5.43
C ILE A 147 8.25 15.49 5.96
N ALA A 148 9.30 16.11 5.41
CA ALA A 148 9.79 17.39 5.86
C ALA A 148 8.73 18.50 5.74
N ASP A 149 7.86 18.41 4.75
CA ASP A 149 6.84 19.42 4.45
C ASP A 149 5.58 19.30 5.34
N ASN A 150 5.33 18.15 6.00
CA ASN A 150 4.04 17.80 6.62
C ASN A 150 4.08 17.58 8.16
N LEU A 151 5.03 18.15 8.92
CA LEU A 151 5.58 17.54 10.14
C LEU A 151 4.79 17.58 11.45
N ALA A 152 3.90 18.52 11.76
CA ALA A 152 3.44 18.63 13.17
C ALA A 152 2.05 18.02 13.45
N ASP A 153 1.00 18.50 12.83
CA ASP A 153 -0.39 18.05 13.12
C ASP A 153 -0.70 16.66 12.55
N THR A 154 -0.24 16.40 11.33
CA THR A 154 -0.45 15.13 10.65
C THR A 154 0.23 13.97 11.39
N THR A 155 1.45 14.19 11.91
CA THR A 155 2.19 13.17 12.68
C THR A 155 1.46 12.76 13.96
N TYR A 156 0.87 13.69 14.67
CA TYR A 156 0.12 13.40 15.90
C TYR A 156 -1.15 12.56 15.59
N ARG A 157 -1.88 12.93 14.55
CA ARG A 157 -3.09 12.21 14.10
C ARG A 157 -2.76 10.80 13.63
N ILE A 158 -1.67 10.65 12.88
CA ILE A 158 -1.17 9.35 12.41
C ILE A 158 -0.84 8.42 13.59
N LYS A 159 -0.13 8.91 14.60
CA LYS A 159 0.23 8.10 15.79
C LYS A 159 -1.00 7.53 16.50
N ARG A 160 -2.09 8.27 16.57
CA ARG A 160 -3.35 7.81 17.17
C ARG A 160 -3.98 6.67 16.36
N ILE A 161 -3.97 6.80 15.03
CA ILE A 161 -4.50 5.75 14.15
C ILE A 161 -3.57 4.54 14.15
N ASP A 162 -2.26 4.73 14.14
CA ASP A 162 -1.29 3.64 14.24
C ASP A 162 -1.48 2.84 15.54
N ALA A 163 -1.64 3.49 16.69
CA ALA A 163 -1.90 2.81 17.96
C ALA A 163 -3.15 1.90 17.89
N ALA A 164 -4.21 2.37 17.24
CA ALA A 164 -5.41 1.56 17.01
C ALA A 164 -5.15 0.38 16.05
N ILE A 165 -4.39 0.61 14.97
CA ILE A 165 -4.00 -0.43 14.01
C ILE A 165 -3.17 -1.52 14.68
N GLN A 166 -2.15 -1.14 15.46
CA GLN A 166 -1.33 -2.10 16.23
C GLN A 166 -2.20 -2.94 17.16
N ARG A 167 -3.20 -2.32 17.79
CA ARG A 167 -4.12 -3.04 18.65
C ARG A 167 -5.01 -4.03 17.88
N ILE A 168 -5.46 -3.68 16.67
CA ILE A 168 -6.20 -4.59 15.78
C ILE A 168 -5.32 -5.80 15.41
N TYR A 169 -4.03 -5.60 15.14
CA TYR A 169 -3.11 -6.71 14.85
C TYR A 169 -2.95 -7.66 16.04
N ILE A 170 -2.94 -7.14 17.27
CA ILE A 170 -2.82 -7.99 18.48
C ILE A 170 -4.16 -8.70 18.74
N THR A 171 -5.26 -7.96 18.77
CA THR A 171 -6.60 -8.44 19.16
C THR A 171 -7.63 -8.09 18.08
N PRO A 172 -7.79 -8.92 17.02
CA PRO A 172 -8.69 -8.59 15.91
C PRO A 172 -10.20 -8.66 16.24
N GLN A 173 -10.55 -9.00 17.47
CA GLN A 173 -11.94 -9.00 17.98
C GLN A 173 -12.31 -7.72 18.72
N ILE A 174 -11.37 -6.79 18.84
CA ILE A 174 -11.55 -5.52 19.54
C ILE A 174 -12.70 -4.69 18.96
N SER A 175 -13.48 -4.06 19.82
CA SER A 175 -14.60 -3.20 19.43
C SER A 175 -14.12 -1.82 18.94
N VAL A 176 -14.94 -1.17 18.11
CA VAL A 176 -14.66 0.21 17.65
C VAL A 176 -14.64 1.21 18.81
N ASN A 177 -15.42 0.95 19.86
CA ASN A 177 -15.43 1.80 21.07
C ASN A 177 -14.08 1.73 21.80
N GLU A 178 -13.52 0.53 21.98
CA GLU A 178 -12.18 0.35 22.58
C GLU A 178 -11.10 0.99 21.72
N LEU A 179 -11.17 0.83 20.37
CA LEU A 179 -10.22 1.47 19.45
C LEU A 179 -10.28 3.00 19.53
N SER A 180 -11.48 3.58 19.63
CA SER A 180 -11.63 5.03 19.79
C SER A 180 -11.05 5.53 21.12
N SER A 181 -11.20 4.75 22.20
CA SER A 181 -10.58 5.05 23.49
C SER A 181 -9.05 5.02 23.43
N ILE A 182 -8.45 4.00 22.76
CA ILE A 182 -7.01 3.92 22.53
C ILE A 182 -6.49 5.13 21.73
N ALA A 183 -7.25 5.54 20.72
CA ALA A 183 -6.93 6.72 19.92
C ALA A 183 -7.19 8.05 20.66
N CYS A 184 -7.74 8.01 21.89
CA CYS A 184 -8.19 9.21 22.66
C CYS A 184 -9.13 10.09 21.83
N LEU A 185 -10.11 9.50 21.14
CA LEU A 185 -11.11 10.17 20.30
C LEU A 185 -12.52 9.71 20.66
N SER A 186 -13.52 10.56 20.38
CA SER A 186 -14.90 10.07 20.33
C SER A 186 -15.03 9.06 19.17
N LYS A 187 -15.98 8.12 19.29
CA LYS A 187 -16.22 7.11 18.24
C LYS A 187 -16.35 7.73 16.84
N LYS A 188 -17.18 8.77 16.71
CA LYS A 188 -17.42 9.46 15.43
C LYS A 188 -16.15 10.11 14.87
N GLN A 189 -15.34 10.74 15.72
CA GLN A 189 -14.06 11.33 15.30
C GLN A 189 -13.08 10.26 14.89
N PHE A 190 -13.00 9.15 15.62
CA PHE A 190 -12.14 8.02 15.31
C PHE A 190 -12.51 7.40 13.96
N GLU A 191 -13.77 7.03 13.75
CA GLU A 191 -14.23 6.43 12.49
C GLU A 191 -13.93 7.34 11.29
N ARG A 192 -14.18 8.65 11.40
CA ARG A 192 -13.87 9.62 10.34
C ARG A 192 -12.37 9.71 10.08
N LEU A 193 -11.56 9.80 11.13
CA LEU A 193 -10.12 9.92 11.01
C LEU A 193 -9.51 8.63 10.45
N PHE A 194 -9.93 7.48 10.96
CA PHE A 194 -9.50 6.17 10.49
C PHE A 194 -9.80 5.99 9.00
N HIS A 195 -11.02 6.29 8.57
CA HIS A 195 -11.42 6.22 7.17
C HIS A 195 -10.58 7.15 6.27
N SER A 196 -10.30 8.36 6.72
CA SER A 196 -9.47 9.31 5.97
C SER A 196 -8.03 8.81 5.77
N PHE A 197 -7.41 8.22 6.80
CA PHE A 197 -6.01 7.77 6.73
C PHE A 197 -5.85 6.35 6.17
N VAL A 198 -6.77 5.43 6.51
CA VAL A 198 -6.67 4.02 6.14
C VAL A 198 -7.41 3.71 4.84
N GLY A 199 -8.41 4.51 4.48
CA GLY A 199 -9.19 4.35 3.26
C GLY A 199 -10.48 3.54 3.44
N ILE A 200 -10.59 2.76 4.51
CA ILE A 200 -11.76 1.93 4.84
C ILE A 200 -12.16 2.13 6.30
N ASN A 201 -13.35 1.69 6.66
CA ASN A 201 -13.79 1.81 8.04
C ASN A 201 -13.09 0.78 8.97
N PRO A 202 -13.05 1.02 10.29
CA PRO A 202 -12.34 0.14 11.23
C PRO A 202 -12.82 -1.31 11.22
N LYS A 203 -14.12 -1.56 11.00
CA LYS A 203 -14.67 -2.92 10.95
C LYS A 203 -14.21 -3.70 9.73
N GLU A 204 -14.21 -3.06 8.56
CA GLU A 204 -13.69 -3.66 7.33
C GLU A 204 -12.21 -3.96 7.45
N TYR A 205 -11.43 -3.02 7.96
CA TYR A 205 -10.01 -3.25 8.20
C TYR A 205 -9.76 -4.43 9.15
N THR A 206 -10.49 -4.51 10.23
CA THR A 206 -10.42 -5.64 11.17
C THR A 206 -10.75 -6.98 10.48
N ARG A 207 -11.72 -7.00 9.56
CA ARG A 207 -12.04 -8.21 8.76
C ARG A 207 -10.86 -8.61 7.87
N ILE A 208 -10.20 -7.66 7.20
CA ILE A 208 -9.01 -7.94 6.39
C ILE A 208 -7.89 -8.51 7.27
N VAL A 209 -7.61 -7.92 8.42
CA VAL A 209 -6.57 -8.42 9.35
C VAL A 209 -6.88 -9.84 9.83
N ARG A 210 -8.14 -10.13 10.15
CA ARG A 210 -8.56 -11.50 10.53
C ARG A 210 -8.36 -12.50 9.40
N PHE A 211 -8.75 -12.11 8.19
CA PHE A 211 -8.57 -12.93 7.00
C PHE A 211 -7.07 -13.21 6.75
N GLN A 212 -6.22 -12.17 6.79
CA GLN A 212 -4.78 -12.32 6.59
C GLN A 212 -4.13 -13.24 7.65
N LYS A 213 -4.56 -13.15 8.91
CA LYS A 213 -4.12 -14.08 9.97
C LYS A 213 -4.52 -15.52 9.70
N ALA A 214 -5.77 -15.75 9.29
CA ALA A 214 -6.25 -17.07 8.94
C ALA A 214 -5.47 -17.66 7.74
N LEU A 215 -5.26 -16.86 6.70
CA LEU A 215 -4.48 -17.25 5.53
C LEU A 215 -3.05 -17.65 5.89
N ALA A 216 -2.37 -16.84 6.72
CA ALA A 216 -1.02 -17.15 7.19
C ALA A 216 -0.95 -18.43 8.02
N GLN A 217 -1.97 -18.71 8.86
CA GLN A 217 -2.06 -19.96 9.61
C GLN A 217 -2.22 -21.18 8.69
N MET A 218 -3.08 -21.08 7.67
CA MET A 218 -3.28 -22.16 6.68
C MET A 218 -2.00 -22.44 5.89
N GLN A 219 -1.32 -21.41 5.42
CA GLN A 219 -0.04 -21.56 4.70
C GLN A 219 1.06 -22.21 5.57
N HIS A 220 1.11 -21.82 6.84
CA HIS A 220 2.08 -22.40 7.78
C HIS A 220 1.79 -23.87 8.11
N GLN A 221 0.55 -24.30 8.07
CA GLN A 221 0.16 -25.72 8.24
C GLN A 221 0.48 -26.52 6.99
N ALA A 222 0.14 -26.01 5.79
CA ALA A 222 0.42 -26.66 4.52
C ALA A 222 1.91 -26.84 4.21
N GLY A 223 2.77 -25.94 4.72
CA GLY A 223 4.23 -26.04 4.56
C GLY A 223 4.93 -26.98 5.58
N LYS A 224 4.16 -27.68 6.44
CA LYS A 224 4.65 -28.66 7.41
C LYS A 224 4.35 -30.12 7.03
N GLU A 225 3.59 -30.32 5.95
CA GLU A 225 3.37 -31.62 5.31
C GLU A 225 4.36 -31.82 4.14
#